data_296c0863ed2ea712a665977bca3a876d
#
_entry.id   296c0863ed2ea712a665977bca3a876d
#
_cell.length_a   1.000
_cell.length_b   1.000
_cell.length_c   1.000
_cell.angle_alpha   90.00
_cell.angle_beta   90.00
_cell.angle_gamma   90.00
#
_symmetry.space_group_name_H-M   'P 1'
#
loop_
_entity.id
_entity.type
_entity.pdbx_description
1 polymer ?
#
loop_
_entity_poly.entity_id
_entity_poly.type
_entity_poly.pdbx_seq_one_letter_code
_entity_poly.pdbx_strand_id
1 'polypeptide(L)'
;VQLRFQAAYPNPNPPIPLQLPKGSLKMPPETLRQHLAQFLSPAEFPADASPFLLDQRKRYTSANCLVVQPMSVESVQKIVRFCAANRIAITPQGGNTGTVGGSVAQSGVLLNLSKLNRIRSVNLADNTITVDSGCILHNVQTAAAAHHRFFPLSLTSEGSCQIGGNIATNAGGLNVLRYGTMRDLVLGLEVVLPNGELLNHLMPLHKNTTGYETRHLFIGSEGTLGIITGATLKLFAPPQAVATAWVGVDNIQAAVTLLSHIKNHFAERLCSFELISEFALGLSAQFSRITAPLAAPWHILVELTDSLPRDDLGDLLAEYLIGRGCENAVLAQSQRERADLWTLRENISAAQRSLGANIKHDIAMPIERVAAFTAACDAELLSAYPEMQIVLFGHLGDGSLHYNTFLPIRSNEVYQFEDAVNAVVYRNVLAQGGTIAAEHGIGSLKKHWLPHVRSADELALMRAIKAQLDPLGLMNAGKVLA
;
A
#
# COMPACT_ATOMS: atom_id res chain seq x y z
N VAL A 1 10.83 35.16 6.37
CA VAL A 1 11.16 33.86 5.70
C VAL A 1 10.04 33.40 4.77
N GLN A 2 8.91 34.14 4.68
CA GLN A 2 7.72 33.77 3.90
C GLN A 2 7.78 34.09 2.39
N LEU A 3 8.88 34.65 1.87
CA LEU A 3 8.82 35.41 0.59
C LEU A 3 9.62 34.86 -0.59
N ARG A 4 10.14 33.61 -0.58
CA ARG A 4 10.96 33.12 -1.72
C ARG A 4 10.49 31.87 -2.47
N PHE A 5 9.36 31.24 -2.10
CA PHE A 5 8.90 30.01 -2.76
C PHE A 5 7.69 30.16 -3.70
N GLN A 6 7.24 31.38 -3.98
CA GLN A 6 6.09 31.61 -4.89
C GLN A 6 6.40 31.49 -6.39
N ALA A 7 7.65 31.27 -6.79
CA ALA A 7 8.04 31.47 -8.19
C ALA A 7 8.15 30.19 -9.07
N ALA A 8 7.94 28.97 -8.56
CA ALA A 8 8.16 27.75 -9.35
C ALA A 8 6.91 26.89 -9.61
N TYR A 9 5.87 27.02 -8.81
CA TYR A 9 4.58 26.35 -9.07
C TYR A 9 3.46 27.32 -8.72
N PRO A 10 2.53 27.60 -9.66
CA PRO A 10 1.33 28.35 -9.31
C PRO A 10 0.62 27.58 -8.20
N ASN A 11 0.28 28.27 -7.12
CA ASN A 11 -0.47 27.77 -5.98
C ASN A 11 -1.65 26.94 -6.50
N PRO A 12 -1.71 25.62 -6.31
CA PRO A 12 -2.90 24.88 -6.67
C PRO A 12 -4.03 25.51 -5.84
N ASN A 13 -5.12 25.85 -6.48
CA ASN A 13 -6.32 26.37 -5.86
C ASN A 13 -6.59 25.66 -4.52
N PRO A 14 -7.15 26.37 -3.51
CA PRO A 14 -7.48 25.77 -2.22
C PRO A 14 -8.22 24.45 -2.46
N PRO A 15 -8.08 23.42 -1.60
CA PRO A 15 -8.59 22.10 -1.85
C PRO A 15 -10.03 22.21 -2.33
N ILE A 16 -10.23 21.86 -3.59
CA ILE A 16 -11.56 21.89 -4.22
C ILE A 16 -12.40 20.95 -3.36
N PRO A 17 -13.48 21.41 -2.71
CA PRO A 17 -14.35 20.52 -1.97
C PRO A 17 -14.74 19.39 -2.91
N LEU A 18 -14.59 18.13 -2.45
CA LEU A 18 -14.91 16.93 -3.22
C LEU A 18 -16.28 17.13 -3.85
N GLN A 19 -16.31 17.46 -5.15
CA GLN A 19 -17.57 17.71 -5.84
C GLN A 19 -18.21 16.35 -6.09
N LEU A 20 -19.45 16.21 -5.62
CA LEU A 20 -20.30 15.08 -6.01
C LEU A 20 -20.42 15.03 -7.54
N PRO A 21 -20.51 13.83 -8.14
CA PRO A 21 -20.77 13.70 -9.57
C PRO A 21 -21.94 14.59 -10.00
N LYS A 22 -21.79 15.30 -11.12
CA LYS A 22 -22.88 16.14 -11.65
C LYS A 22 -24.12 15.28 -11.82
N GLY A 23 -25.19 15.62 -11.09
CA GLY A 23 -26.47 14.91 -11.14
C GLY A 23 -26.64 13.76 -10.13
N SER A 24 -25.70 13.57 -9.17
CA SER A 24 -25.92 12.63 -8.07
C SER A 24 -27.05 13.11 -7.16
N LEU A 25 -28.00 12.21 -6.86
CA LEU A 25 -29.07 12.49 -5.91
C LEU A 25 -28.51 12.42 -4.48
N LYS A 26 -28.72 13.47 -3.71
CA LYS A 26 -28.44 13.49 -2.25
C LYS A 26 -29.60 12.81 -1.53
N MET A 27 -29.67 11.49 -1.55
CA MET A 27 -30.63 10.75 -0.74
C MET A 27 -30.12 10.69 0.71
N PRO A 28 -30.92 11.12 1.70
CA PRO A 28 -30.53 10.99 3.11
C PRO A 28 -30.25 9.54 3.49
N PRO A 29 -29.28 9.26 4.38
CA PRO A 29 -28.93 7.90 4.79
C PRO A 29 -30.13 7.07 5.28
N GLU A 30 -31.04 7.67 6.00
CA GLU A 30 -32.26 6.99 6.50
C GLU A 30 -33.19 6.54 5.37
N THR A 31 -33.43 7.41 4.38
CA THR A 31 -34.23 7.07 3.19
C THR A 31 -33.55 5.98 2.38
N LEU A 32 -32.22 6.09 2.23
CA LEU A 32 -31.42 5.08 1.53
C LEU A 32 -31.50 3.72 2.25
N ARG A 33 -31.46 3.71 3.57
CA ARG A 33 -31.62 2.49 4.40
C ARG A 33 -32.99 1.85 4.17
N GLN A 34 -34.06 2.64 4.16
CA GLN A 34 -35.42 2.13 3.92
C GLN A 34 -35.55 1.43 2.56
N HIS A 35 -34.96 2.00 1.52
CA HIS A 35 -34.99 1.38 0.18
C HIS A 35 -34.14 0.10 0.13
N LEU A 36 -32.90 0.13 0.65
CA LEU A 36 -32.03 -1.03 0.62
C LEU A 36 -32.55 -2.18 1.49
N ALA A 37 -33.23 -1.89 2.59
CA ALA A 37 -33.85 -2.88 3.48
C ALA A 37 -34.98 -3.70 2.80
N GLN A 38 -35.46 -3.29 1.63
CA GLN A 38 -36.44 -4.07 0.87
C GLN A 38 -35.86 -5.34 0.26
N PHE A 39 -34.53 -5.39 0.09
CA PHE A 39 -33.85 -6.53 -0.53
C PHE A 39 -32.56 -6.97 0.17
N LEU A 40 -32.15 -6.27 1.22
CA LEU A 40 -31.03 -6.65 2.11
C LEU A 40 -31.57 -7.10 3.46
N SER A 41 -30.86 -8.04 4.09
CA SER A 41 -31.17 -8.47 5.44
C SER A 41 -30.77 -7.40 6.48
N PRO A 42 -31.41 -7.37 7.66
CA PRO A 42 -30.99 -6.47 8.75
C PRO A 42 -29.52 -6.64 9.16
N ALA A 43 -28.97 -7.87 9.01
CA ALA A 43 -27.59 -8.17 9.35
C ALA A 43 -26.57 -7.48 8.42
N GLU A 44 -27.00 -6.99 7.25
CA GLU A 44 -26.10 -6.27 6.31
C GLU A 44 -25.95 -4.78 6.66
N PHE A 45 -26.67 -4.30 7.68
CA PHE A 45 -26.51 -2.98 8.24
C PHE A 45 -25.80 -3.08 9.59
N PRO A 46 -24.62 -2.47 9.78
CA PRO A 46 -23.94 -2.53 11.08
C PRO A 46 -24.77 -1.83 12.16
N ALA A 47 -24.76 -2.39 13.38
CA ALA A 47 -25.39 -1.77 14.54
C ALA A 47 -24.68 -0.47 14.94
N ASP A 48 -23.36 -0.45 14.81
CA ASP A 48 -22.49 0.72 14.97
C ASP A 48 -21.70 0.95 13.69
N ALA A 49 -21.89 2.11 13.08
CA ALA A 49 -21.19 2.52 11.87
C ALA A 49 -19.86 3.23 12.14
N SER A 50 -19.61 3.67 13.39
CA SER A 50 -18.46 4.51 13.75
C SER A 50 -17.10 3.93 13.35
N PRO A 51 -16.82 2.61 13.46
CA PRO A 51 -15.53 2.05 13.07
C PRO A 51 -15.18 2.20 11.58
N PHE A 52 -16.19 2.43 10.73
CA PHE A 52 -16.01 2.50 9.28
C PHE A 52 -15.86 3.94 8.76
N LEU A 53 -16.20 4.94 9.59
CA LEU A 53 -16.31 6.32 9.13
C LEU A 53 -15.00 7.09 9.15
N LEU A 54 -14.04 6.72 10.02
CA LEU A 54 -12.78 7.44 10.20
C LEU A 54 -11.63 6.65 9.56
N ASP A 55 -10.79 7.32 8.76
CA ASP A 55 -9.60 6.68 8.21
C ASP A 55 -8.54 6.36 9.29
N GLN A 56 -7.60 5.47 8.98
CA GLN A 56 -6.57 5.03 9.93
C GLN A 56 -5.70 6.17 10.47
N ARG A 57 -5.46 7.23 9.67
CA ARG A 57 -4.70 8.41 10.09
C ARG A 57 -5.52 9.44 10.84
N LYS A 58 -6.83 9.23 10.98
CA LYS A 58 -7.78 10.18 11.58
C LYS A 58 -7.80 11.55 10.88
N ARG A 59 -7.50 11.57 9.58
CA ARG A 59 -7.48 12.79 8.74
C ARG A 59 -8.76 12.99 7.95
N TYR A 60 -9.39 11.90 7.54
CA TYR A 60 -10.58 11.90 6.69
C TYR A 60 -11.71 11.20 7.38
N THR A 61 -12.87 11.84 7.39
CA THR A 61 -14.09 11.28 7.96
C THR A 61 -15.13 11.13 6.87
N SER A 62 -15.75 9.96 6.80
CA SER A 62 -16.93 9.74 5.96
C SER A 62 -18.12 10.54 6.50
N ALA A 63 -18.87 11.17 5.60
CA ALA A 63 -20.00 11.99 5.96
C ALA A 63 -21.20 11.70 5.01
N ASN A 64 -22.42 11.92 5.50
CA ASN A 64 -23.63 11.81 4.72
C ASN A 64 -23.76 10.50 3.91
N CYS A 65 -23.30 9.39 4.48
CA CYS A 65 -23.29 8.07 3.86
C CYS A 65 -23.98 7.03 4.73
N LEU A 66 -24.53 6.01 4.09
CA LEU A 66 -25.01 4.80 4.75
C LEU A 66 -23.93 3.72 4.67
N VAL A 67 -23.54 3.17 5.80
CA VAL A 67 -22.64 2.00 5.83
C VAL A 67 -23.44 0.73 5.60
N VAL A 68 -23.01 -0.08 4.63
CA VAL A 68 -23.60 -1.38 4.31
C VAL A 68 -22.50 -2.45 4.23
N GLN A 69 -22.77 -3.60 4.83
CA GLN A 69 -21.87 -4.75 4.84
C GLN A 69 -22.51 -5.95 4.13
N PRO A 70 -22.43 -6.04 2.78
CA PRO A 70 -23.07 -7.13 2.04
C PRO A 70 -22.52 -8.48 2.46
N MET A 71 -23.39 -9.49 2.52
CA MET A 71 -23.04 -10.86 2.92
C MET A 71 -22.89 -11.81 1.72
N SER A 72 -23.25 -11.36 0.54
CA SER A 72 -23.13 -12.13 -0.71
C SER A 72 -22.77 -11.23 -1.89
N VAL A 73 -22.28 -11.84 -2.97
CA VAL A 73 -22.01 -11.15 -4.23
C VAL A 73 -23.32 -10.60 -4.85
N GLU A 74 -24.42 -11.33 -4.70
CA GLU A 74 -25.77 -10.91 -5.14
C GLU A 74 -26.20 -9.65 -4.40
N SER A 75 -25.93 -9.53 -3.10
CA SER A 75 -26.20 -8.30 -2.34
C SER A 75 -25.40 -7.12 -2.88
N VAL A 76 -24.11 -7.32 -3.20
CA VAL A 76 -23.30 -6.28 -3.85
C VAL A 76 -23.89 -5.85 -5.18
N GLN A 77 -24.30 -6.82 -6.05
CA GLN A 77 -24.91 -6.52 -7.34
C GLN A 77 -26.22 -5.74 -7.19
N LYS A 78 -27.09 -6.13 -6.25
CA LYS A 78 -28.36 -5.42 -5.98
C LYS A 78 -28.11 -3.98 -5.50
N ILE A 79 -27.16 -3.78 -4.58
CA ILE A 79 -26.77 -2.44 -4.10
C ILE A 79 -26.27 -1.60 -5.26
N VAL A 80 -25.36 -2.12 -6.08
CA VAL A 80 -24.79 -1.39 -7.21
C VAL A 80 -25.85 -1.01 -8.23
N ARG A 81 -26.73 -1.94 -8.62
CA ARG A 81 -27.85 -1.66 -9.55
C ARG A 81 -28.78 -0.57 -9.01
N PHE A 82 -29.15 -0.67 -7.73
CA PHE A 82 -29.98 0.35 -7.09
C PHE A 82 -29.29 1.72 -7.10
N CYS A 83 -28.01 1.78 -6.73
CA CYS A 83 -27.23 3.02 -6.71
C CYS A 83 -27.06 3.60 -8.12
N ALA A 84 -26.79 2.77 -9.13
CA ALA A 84 -26.71 3.21 -10.54
C ALA A 84 -28.02 3.80 -11.03
N ALA A 85 -29.16 3.11 -10.80
CA ALA A 85 -30.50 3.58 -11.21
C ALA A 85 -30.89 4.91 -10.53
N ASN A 86 -30.43 5.15 -9.30
CA ASN A 86 -30.74 6.34 -8.51
C ASN A 86 -29.59 7.37 -8.45
N ARG A 87 -28.52 7.19 -9.24
CA ARG A 87 -27.33 8.06 -9.28
C ARG A 87 -26.72 8.33 -7.90
N ILE A 88 -26.58 7.28 -7.09
CA ILE A 88 -26.01 7.32 -5.74
C ILE A 88 -24.57 6.87 -5.79
N ALA A 89 -23.65 7.64 -5.22
CA ALA A 89 -22.23 7.30 -5.14
C ALA A 89 -22.00 6.08 -4.24
N ILE A 90 -21.01 5.25 -4.61
CA ILE A 90 -20.56 4.09 -3.84
C ILE A 90 -19.08 4.23 -3.57
N THR A 91 -18.68 4.10 -2.30
CA THR A 91 -17.29 3.98 -1.90
C THR A 91 -17.06 2.57 -1.37
N PRO A 92 -16.30 1.72 -2.07
CA PRO A 92 -15.93 0.41 -1.55
C PRO A 92 -14.87 0.56 -0.45
N GLN A 93 -15.00 -0.26 0.59
CA GLN A 93 -14.07 -0.26 1.72
C GLN A 93 -13.76 -1.70 2.12
N GLY A 94 -12.46 -2.00 2.30
CA GLY A 94 -11.98 -3.22 2.93
C GLY A 94 -11.69 -3.01 4.41
N GLY A 95 -10.47 -3.35 4.87
CA GLY A 95 -10.02 -3.22 6.26
C GLY A 95 -9.77 -1.78 6.72
N ASN A 96 -9.99 -0.78 5.89
CA ASN A 96 -9.82 0.66 6.17
C ASN A 96 -8.39 1.02 6.67
N THR A 97 -7.37 0.32 6.18
CA THR A 97 -5.95 0.49 6.56
C THR A 97 -5.21 1.50 5.68
N GLY A 98 -5.85 2.02 4.64
CA GLY A 98 -5.27 2.98 3.70
C GLY A 98 -4.97 4.34 4.32
N THR A 99 -3.98 5.05 3.77
CA THR A 99 -3.44 6.30 4.34
C THR A 99 -3.74 7.55 3.52
N VAL A 100 -4.36 7.40 2.35
CA VAL A 100 -4.59 8.49 1.37
C VAL A 100 -6.08 8.89 1.23
N GLY A 101 -6.93 8.43 2.16
CA GLY A 101 -8.37 8.73 2.14
C GLY A 101 -9.13 8.03 1.00
N GLY A 102 -8.60 6.93 0.44
CA GLY A 102 -9.19 6.19 -0.68
C GLY A 102 -10.49 5.49 -0.33
N SER A 103 -10.68 5.08 0.93
CA SER A 103 -11.84 4.32 1.42
C SER A 103 -12.86 5.15 2.20
N VAL A 104 -12.82 6.49 2.09
CA VAL A 104 -13.69 7.41 2.84
C VAL A 104 -14.78 7.97 1.93
N ALA A 105 -16.04 7.78 2.32
CA ALA A 105 -17.20 8.25 1.56
C ALA A 105 -17.58 9.69 1.93
N GLN A 106 -17.93 10.50 0.94
CA GLN A 106 -18.46 11.85 1.17
C GLN A 106 -20.00 11.92 1.04
N SER A 107 -20.61 10.85 0.52
CA SER A 107 -22.06 10.69 0.38
C SER A 107 -22.42 9.28 -0.09
N GLY A 108 -23.69 8.95 -0.12
CA GLY A 108 -24.21 7.72 -0.72
C GLY A 108 -23.94 6.46 0.13
N VAL A 109 -23.40 5.43 -0.46
CA VAL A 109 -23.14 4.14 0.21
C VAL A 109 -21.65 3.98 0.47
N LEU A 110 -21.29 3.76 1.74
CA LEU A 110 -20.01 3.19 2.14
C LEU A 110 -20.17 1.67 2.20
N LEU A 111 -19.63 0.98 1.20
CA LEU A 111 -19.78 -0.46 1.01
C LEU A 111 -18.61 -1.20 1.61
N ASN A 112 -18.73 -1.64 2.85
CA ASN A 112 -17.68 -2.38 3.55
C ASN A 112 -17.79 -3.88 3.31
N LEU A 113 -16.74 -4.49 2.74
CA LEU A 113 -16.76 -5.87 2.24
C LEU A 113 -16.35 -6.92 3.30
N SER A 114 -16.18 -6.55 4.55
CA SER A 114 -15.67 -7.43 5.62
C SER A 114 -16.48 -8.70 5.84
N LYS A 115 -17.74 -8.75 5.44
CA LYS A 115 -18.60 -9.96 5.56
C LYS A 115 -18.50 -10.91 4.37
N LEU A 116 -17.85 -10.52 3.29
CA LEU A 116 -17.42 -11.41 2.21
C LEU A 116 -16.02 -11.94 2.57
N ASN A 117 -15.92 -12.93 3.45
CA ASN A 117 -14.66 -13.33 4.09
C ASN A 117 -14.38 -14.83 4.07
N ARG A 118 -14.96 -15.57 3.14
CA ARG A 118 -14.77 -17.02 3.03
C ARG A 118 -13.50 -17.35 2.27
N ILE A 119 -12.76 -18.34 2.76
CA ILE A 119 -11.80 -19.11 1.96
C ILE A 119 -12.65 -20.07 1.11
N ARG A 120 -12.76 -19.80 -0.20
CA ARG A 120 -13.65 -20.59 -1.09
C ARG A 120 -13.05 -21.97 -1.42
N SER A 121 -11.74 -22.01 -1.71
CA SER A 121 -11.03 -23.25 -2.02
C SER A 121 -9.51 -23.08 -1.93
N VAL A 122 -8.81 -24.19 -1.64
CA VAL A 122 -7.36 -24.31 -1.80
C VAL A 122 -7.10 -25.46 -2.78
N ASN A 123 -6.35 -25.20 -3.84
CA ASN A 123 -6.00 -26.19 -4.84
C ASN A 123 -4.49 -26.44 -4.80
N LEU A 124 -4.09 -27.62 -4.34
CA LEU A 124 -2.67 -27.98 -4.18
C LEU A 124 -1.99 -28.35 -5.50
N ALA A 125 -2.75 -28.81 -6.50
CA ALA A 125 -2.20 -29.15 -7.81
C ALA A 125 -1.78 -27.88 -8.57
N ASP A 126 -2.63 -26.84 -8.51
CA ASP A 126 -2.37 -25.56 -9.19
C ASP A 126 -1.61 -24.59 -8.28
N ASN A 127 -1.37 -24.93 -7.01
CA ASN A 127 -0.81 -24.02 -6.00
C ASN A 127 -1.59 -22.69 -5.94
N THR A 128 -2.90 -22.77 -5.72
CA THR A 128 -3.76 -21.58 -5.67
C THR A 128 -4.71 -21.62 -4.48
N ILE A 129 -5.15 -20.44 -4.06
CA ILE A 129 -6.21 -20.23 -3.10
C ILE A 129 -7.22 -19.24 -3.67
N THR A 130 -8.51 -19.59 -3.60
CA THR A 130 -9.61 -18.70 -4.01
C THR A 130 -10.33 -18.21 -2.78
N VAL A 131 -10.46 -16.87 -2.67
CA VAL A 131 -10.97 -16.20 -1.47
C VAL A 131 -11.97 -15.10 -1.81
N ASP A 132 -12.85 -14.80 -0.88
CA ASP A 132 -13.67 -13.58 -0.88
C ASP A 132 -12.77 -12.35 -0.61
N SER A 133 -13.15 -11.20 -1.14
CA SER A 133 -12.35 -9.96 -1.05
C SER A 133 -12.19 -9.39 0.36
N GLY A 134 -13.12 -9.67 1.26
CA GLY A 134 -13.09 -9.26 2.67
C GLY A 134 -12.27 -10.18 3.58
N CYS A 135 -11.64 -11.23 3.04
CA CYS A 135 -10.70 -12.04 3.82
C CYS A 135 -9.54 -11.19 4.32
N ILE A 136 -9.28 -11.26 5.62
CA ILE A 136 -8.10 -10.64 6.24
C ILE A 136 -6.84 -11.37 5.72
N LEU A 137 -5.78 -10.62 5.39
CA LEU A 137 -4.54 -11.17 4.84
C LEU A 137 -3.97 -12.27 5.73
N HIS A 138 -3.86 -12.04 7.03
CA HIS A 138 -3.36 -13.04 7.99
C HIS A 138 -4.15 -14.36 7.96
N ASN A 139 -5.48 -14.28 7.77
CA ASN A 139 -6.30 -15.50 7.69
C ASN A 139 -6.01 -16.30 6.40
N VAL A 140 -5.70 -15.61 5.30
CA VAL A 140 -5.31 -16.25 4.03
C VAL A 140 -3.95 -16.92 4.16
N GLN A 141 -2.99 -16.24 4.82
CA GLN A 141 -1.66 -16.81 5.12
C GLN A 141 -1.80 -18.07 6.01
N THR A 142 -2.62 -17.99 7.06
CA THR A 142 -2.89 -19.12 7.96
C THR A 142 -3.54 -20.30 7.21
N ALA A 143 -4.51 -20.02 6.35
CA ALA A 143 -5.16 -21.05 5.53
C ALA A 143 -4.16 -21.71 4.55
N ALA A 144 -3.28 -20.95 3.93
CA ALA A 144 -2.22 -21.47 3.08
C ALA A 144 -1.25 -22.35 3.88
N ALA A 145 -0.81 -21.89 5.06
CA ALA A 145 0.12 -22.62 5.93
C ALA A 145 -0.45 -23.96 6.42
N ALA A 146 -1.76 -24.04 6.70
CA ALA A 146 -2.46 -25.27 7.06
C ALA A 146 -2.37 -26.36 5.97
N HIS A 147 -2.11 -25.97 4.73
CA HIS A 147 -1.91 -26.84 3.58
C HIS A 147 -0.43 -26.93 3.14
N HIS A 148 0.51 -26.57 3.99
CA HIS A 148 1.94 -26.51 3.67
C HIS A 148 2.22 -25.66 2.42
N ARG A 149 1.55 -24.51 2.33
CA ARG A 149 1.75 -23.49 1.28
C ARG A 149 2.01 -22.14 1.92
N PHE A 150 2.56 -21.25 1.13
CA PHE A 150 2.93 -19.90 1.54
C PHE A 150 2.25 -18.86 0.63
N PHE A 151 1.55 -17.91 1.25
CA PHE A 151 1.08 -16.71 0.56
C PHE A 151 2.01 -15.55 0.93
N PRO A 152 2.78 -15.01 -0.02
CA PRO A 152 3.97 -14.21 0.29
C PRO A 152 3.72 -12.73 0.60
N LEU A 153 2.50 -12.21 0.40
CA LEU A 153 2.22 -10.81 0.75
C LEU A 153 2.43 -10.62 2.25
N SER A 154 3.29 -9.67 2.64
CA SER A 154 3.55 -9.34 4.04
C SER A 154 3.53 -7.82 4.22
N LEU A 155 2.61 -7.34 5.07
CA LEU A 155 2.35 -5.93 5.34
C LEU A 155 2.26 -5.70 6.84
N THR A 156 2.66 -4.54 7.32
CA THR A 156 2.47 -4.14 8.72
C THR A 156 1.00 -4.22 9.17
N SER A 157 0.05 -4.13 8.25
CA SER A 157 -1.39 -4.19 8.52
C SER A 157 -2.02 -5.57 8.28
N GLU A 158 -1.24 -6.66 8.14
CA GLU A 158 -1.74 -7.98 7.74
C GLU A 158 -2.84 -8.55 8.65
N GLY A 159 -2.87 -8.19 9.93
CA GLY A 159 -3.92 -8.57 10.87
C GLY A 159 -5.27 -7.87 10.66
N SER A 160 -5.35 -6.88 9.77
CA SER A 160 -6.57 -6.08 9.55
C SER A 160 -6.86 -5.71 8.09
N CYS A 161 -5.84 -5.64 7.22
CA CYS A 161 -6.05 -5.39 5.80
C CYS A 161 -6.75 -6.60 5.15
N GLN A 162 -7.50 -6.30 4.08
CA GLN A 162 -8.32 -7.29 3.38
C GLN A 162 -7.87 -7.44 1.93
N ILE A 163 -8.00 -8.65 1.39
CA ILE A 163 -7.51 -9.03 0.06
C ILE A 163 -8.03 -8.10 -1.04
N GLY A 164 -9.32 -7.74 -1.03
CA GLY A 164 -9.88 -6.82 -2.02
C GLY A 164 -9.23 -5.43 -1.99
N GLY A 165 -8.92 -4.92 -0.80
CA GLY A 165 -8.18 -3.68 -0.60
C GLY A 165 -6.74 -3.79 -1.10
N ASN A 166 -6.04 -4.87 -0.75
CA ASN A 166 -4.66 -5.11 -1.17
C ASN A 166 -4.55 -5.21 -2.71
N ILE A 167 -5.55 -5.84 -3.37
CA ILE A 167 -5.60 -5.89 -4.84
C ILE A 167 -5.91 -4.50 -5.42
N ALA A 168 -6.91 -3.80 -4.85
CA ALA A 168 -7.33 -2.50 -5.35
C ALA A 168 -6.23 -1.43 -5.28
N THR A 169 -5.25 -1.57 -4.37
CA THR A 169 -4.08 -0.70 -4.26
C THR A 169 -2.81 -1.29 -4.89
N ASN A 170 -2.89 -2.51 -5.45
CA ASN A 170 -1.73 -3.26 -5.91
C ASN A 170 -0.65 -3.35 -4.83
N ALA A 171 -1.02 -3.75 -3.63
CA ALA A 171 -0.12 -3.77 -2.47
C ALA A 171 1.16 -4.57 -2.73
N GLY A 172 2.26 -4.03 -2.26
CA GLY A 172 3.58 -4.66 -2.24
C GLY A 172 3.91 -5.19 -0.84
N GLY A 173 5.05 -4.79 -0.29
CA GLY A 173 5.51 -5.14 1.06
C GLY A 173 6.87 -5.83 1.08
N LEU A 174 7.18 -6.53 2.16
CA LEU A 174 8.54 -7.01 2.43
C LEU A 174 9.09 -8.01 1.42
N ASN A 175 8.24 -8.78 0.76
CA ASN A 175 8.65 -9.91 -0.08
C ASN A 175 8.59 -9.62 -1.60
N VAL A 176 8.42 -8.36 -1.99
CA VAL A 176 8.25 -7.93 -3.40
C VAL A 176 9.41 -8.37 -4.28
N LEU A 177 10.63 -8.33 -3.77
CA LEU A 177 11.83 -8.71 -4.54
C LEU A 177 11.74 -10.12 -5.10
N ARG A 178 11.20 -11.05 -4.34
CA ARG A 178 11.11 -12.45 -4.71
C ARG A 178 9.78 -12.83 -5.35
N TYR A 179 8.69 -12.27 -4.88
CA TYR A 179 7.35 -12.74 -5.24
C TYR A 179 6.51 -11.74 -6.01
N GLY A 180 6.99 -10.49 -6.15
CA GLY A 180 6.24 -9.42 -6.79
C GLY A 180 5.14 -8.81 -5.92
N THR A 181 4.36 -7.94 -6.52
CA THR A 181 3.20 -7.25 -5.91
C THR A 181 1.92 -8.08 -6.06
N MET A 182 0.78 -7.57 -5.55
CA MET A 182 -0.51 -8.23 -5.75
C MET A 182 -0.82 -8.49 -7.23
N ARG A 183 -0.34 -7.65 -8.16
CA ARG A 183 -0.49 -7.85 -9.61
C ARG A 183 0.13 -9.15 -10.08
N ASP A 184 1.25 -9.55 -9.50
CA ASP A 184 1.96 -10.77 -9.83
C ASP A 184 1.33 -12.00 -9.15
N LEU A 185 0.68 -11.78 -8.00
CA LEU A 185 0.09 -12.83 -7.17
C LEU A 185 -1.34 -13.21 -7.59
N VAL A 186 -2.07 -12.32 -8.28
CA VAL A 186 -3.46 -12.54 -8.70
C VAL A 186 -3.52 -13.28 -10.03
N LEU A 187 -4.17 -14.45 -10.06
CA LEU A 187 -4.47 -15.20 -11.27
C LEU A 187 -5.86 -14.91 -11.84
N GLY A 188 -6.83 -14.70 -10.97
CA GLY A 188 -8.22 -14.44 -11.37
C GLY A 188 -8.91 -13.46 -10.45
N LEU A 189 -9.90 -12.75 -10.98
CA LEU A 189 -10.74 -11.81 -10.22
C LEU A 189 -12.22 -12.03 -10.48
N GLU A 190 -12.99 -11.76 -9.45
CA GLU A 190 -14.43 -11.58 -9.51
C GLU A 190 -14.74 -10.12 -9.14
N VAL A 191 -15.42 -9.41 -10.03
CA VAL A 191 -15.65 -7.96 -9.91
C VAL A 191 -17.12 -7.64 -10.26
N VAL A 192 -17.78 -6.88 -9.40
CA VAL A 192 -19.07 -6.26 -9.74
C VAL A 192 -18.78 -4.92 -10.41
N LEU A 193 -19.22 -4.80 -11.67
CA LEU A 193 -19.06 -3.61 -12.50
C LEU A 193 -20.01 -2.48 -12.07
N PRO A 194 -19.77 -1.22 -12.46
CA PRO A 194 -20.61 -0.08 -12.09
C PRO A 194 -22.09 -0.17 -12.50
N ASN A 195 -22.41 -1.01 -13.48
CA ASN A 195 -23.78 -1.31 -13.90
C ASN A 195 -24.44 -2.48 -13.10
N GLY A 196 -23.69 -3.10 -12.15
CA GLY A 196 -24.12 -4.23 -11.35
C GLY A 196 -24.00 -5.59 -12.04
N GLU A 197 -23.38 -5.67 -13.21
CA GLU A 197 -23.01 -6.95 -13.82
C GLU A 197 -21.83 -7.58 -13.11
N LEU A 198 -21.74 -8.91 -13.16
CA LEU A 198 -20.67 -9.67 -12.55
C LEU A 198 -19.67 -10.13 -13.63
N LEU A 199 -18.46 -9.63 -13.53
CA LEU A 199 -17.32 -10.18 -14.24
C LEU A 199 -16.70 -11.26 -13.34
N ASN A 200 -16.90 -12.54 -13.70
CA ASN A 200 -16.37 -13.65 -12.93
C ASN A 200 -15.30 -14.41 -13.73
N HIS A 201 -14.05 -14.15 -13.40
CA HIS A 201 -12.87 -14.78 -14.00
C HIS A 201 -11.92 -15.30 -12.91
N LEU A 202 -12.46 -16.15 -12.01
CA LEU A 202 -11.69 -16.80 -10.93
C LEU A 202 -10.89 -18.01 -11.44
N MET A 203 -10.35 -17.93 -12.65
CA MET A 203 -9.59 -19.02 -13.26
C MET A 203 -8.18 -19.11 -12.66
N PRO A 204 -7.71 -20.30 -12.22
CA PRO A 204 -6.36 -20.51 -11.68
C PRO A 204 -5.31 -20.68 -12.79
N LEU A 205 -5.41 -19.93 -13.88
CA LEU A 205 -4.57 -20.12 -15.06
C LEU A 205 -3.35 -19.18 -15.02
N HIS A 206 -2.14 -19.75 -15.09
CA HIS A 206 -0.90 -19.00 -15.25
C HIS A 206 -0.73 -18.42 -16.65
N LYS A 207 -1.33 -19.06 -17.67
CA LYS A 207 -1.30 -18.61 -19.08
C LYS A 207 -2.72 -18.45 -19.58
N ASN A 208 -3.10 -17.23 -19.93
CA ASN A 208 -4.36 -16.93 -20.58
C ASN A 208 -4.17 -15.78 -21.56
N THR A 209 -4.17 -16.09 -22.85
CA THR A 209 -4.05 -15.12 -23.96
C THR A 209 -5.35 -15.00 -24.74
N THR A 210 -6.47 -15.40 -24.14
CA THR A 210 -7.80 -15.33 -24.75
C THR A 210 -8.36 -13.91 -24.60
N GLY A 211 -7.92 -13.00 -25.46
CA GLY A 211 -8.31 -11.60 -25.43
C GLY A 211 -7.49 -10.77 -24.44
N TYR A 212 -8.03 -9.61 -24.05
CA TYR A 212 -7.38 -8.73 -23.07
C TYR A 212 -7.48 -9.28 -21.65
N GLU A 213 -6.39 -9.21 -20.89
CA GLU A 213 -6.32 -9.54 -19.48
C GLU A 213 -7.00 -8.46 -18.61
N THR A 214 -8.32 -8.46 -18.61
CA THR A 214 -9.14 -7.39 -17.98
C THR A 214 -8.95 -7.28 -16.48
N ARG A 215 -8.47 -8.33 -15.77
CA ARG A 215 -8.17 -8.23 -14.34
C ARG A 215 -7.20 -7.10 -14.02
N HIS A 216 -6.25 -6.81 -14.92
CA HIS A 216 -5.25 -5.75 -14.72
C HIS A 216 -5.83 -4.34 -14.70
N LEU A 217 -7.07 -4.14 -15.18
CA LEU A 217 -7.79 -2.86 -15.06
C LEU A 217 -8.20 -2.58 -13.61
N PHE A 218 -8.50 -3.62 -12.85
CA PHE A 218 -9.02 -3.49 -11.48
C PHE A 218 -7.92 -3.51 -10.42
N ILE A 219 -6.77 -4.15 -10.71
CA ILE A 219 -5.61 -4.17 -9.81
C ILE A 219 -4.96 -2.78 -9.80
N GLY A 220 -4.95 -2.13 -8.64
CA GLY A 220 -4.44 -0.76 -8.49
C GLY A 220 -5.43 0.33 -8.92
N SER A 221 -6.72 -0.01 -9.15
CA SER A 221 -7.76 0.96 -9.53
C SER A 221 -8.40 1.70 -8.35
N GLU A 222 -8.03 1.35 -7.12
CA GLU A 222 -8.55 1.95 -5.88
C GLU A 222 -10.09 1.97 -5.80
N GLY A 223 -10.74 0.94 -6.35
CA GLY A 223 -12.20 0.81 -6.36
C GLY A 223 -12.94 1.81 -7.27
N THR A 224 -12.22 2.50 -8.16
CA THR A 224 -12.83 3.50 -9.07
C THR A 224 -13.43 2.89 -10.33
N LEU A 225 -13.08 1.65 -10.68
CA LEU A 225 -13.52 0.96 -11.90
C LEU A 225 -14.51 -0.17 -11.64
N GLY A 226 -14.65 -0.62 -10.41
CA GLY A 226 -15.54 -1.71 -10.00
C GLY A 226 -15.24 -2.16 -8.57
N ILE A 227 -16.03 -3.12 -8.08
CA ILE A 227 -15.93 -3.66 -6.71
C ILE A 227 -15.45 -5.09 -6.80
N ILE A 228 -14.23 -5.35 -6.31
CA ILE A 228 -13.64 -6.68 -6.23
C ILE A 228 -14.37 -7.45 -5.14
N THR A 229 -14.93 -8.62 -5.48
CA THR A 229 -15.68 -9.49 -4.56
C THR A 229 -14.98 -10.81 -4.28
N GLY A 230 -14.05 -11.24 -5.15
CA GLY A 230 -13.29 -12.45 -4.97
C GLY A 230 -12.01 -12.45 -5.79
N ALA A 231 -11.06 -13.30 -5.41
CA ALA A 231 -9.79 -13.47 -6.11
C ALA A 231 -9.27 -14.89 -6.02
N THR A 232 -8.59 -15.35 -7.08
CA THR A 232 -7.75 -16.54 -7.09
C THR A 232 -6.30 -16.09 -7.05
N LEU A 233 -5.56 -16.53 -6.03
CA LEU A 233 -4.21 -16.11 -5.68
C LEU A 233 -3.23 -17.25 -5.82
N LYS A 234 -1.98 -16.94 -6.23
CA LYS A 234 -0.86 -17.90 -6.27
C LYS A 234 -0.41 -18.26 -4.87
N LEU A 235 -0.12 -19.52 -4.67
CA LEU A 235 0.59 -20.02 -3.51
C LEU A 235 1.97 -20.54 -3.91
N PHE A 236 2.87 -20.57 -2.95
CA PHE A 236 4.26 -21.04 -3.12
C PHE A 236 4.60 -22.12 -2.09
N ALA A 237 5.70 -22.82 -2.30
CA ALA A 237 6.31 -23.63 -1.25
C ALA A 237 6.80 -22.69 -0.13
N PRO A 238 6.59 -23.02 1.15
CA PRO A 238 7.13 -22.23 2.23
C PRO A 238 8.66 -22.24 2.22
N PRO A 239 9.33 -21.14 2.62
CA PRO A 239 10.76 -21.17 2.83
C PRO A 239 11.17 -22.24 3.84
N GLN A 240 12.17 -23.05 3.50
CA GLN A 240 12.72 -24.09 4.37
C GLN A 240 14.02 -23.65 5.05
N ALA A 241 14.74 -22.69 4.43
CA ALA A 241 15.91 -22.05 4.99
C ALA A 241 15.77 -20.53 4.92
N VAL A 242 16.24 -19.85 5.95
CA VAL A 242 16.22 -18.39 6.05
C VAL A 242 17.54 -17.94 6.66
N ALA A 243 18.17 -16.92 6.08
CA ALA A 243 19.32 -16.22 6.66
C ALA A 243 19.04 -14.72 6.71
N THR A 244 19.21 -14.11 7.86
CA THR A 244 18.95 -12.69 8.10
C THR A 244 20.19 -12.03 8.66
N ALA A 245 20.62 -10.93 8.04
CA ALA A 245 21.74 -10.13 8.51
C ALA A 245 21.35 -8.66 8.63
N TRP A 246 21.96 -7.99 9.62
CA TRP A 246 21.96 -6.55 9.77
C TRP A 246 23.34 -6.01 9.45
N VAL A 247 23.46 -5.06 8.52
CA VAL A 247 24.73 -4.54 8.03
C VAL A 247 24.75 -3.02 8.20
N GLY A 248 25.80 -2.49 8.81
CA GLY A 248 26.08 -1.06 8.87
C GLY A 248 26.87 -0.60 7.65
N VAL A 249 26.47 0.54 7.08
CA VAL A 249 27.16 1.17 5.93
C VAL A 249 27.31 2.68 6.14
N ASP A 250 28.34 3.26 5.53
CA ASP A 250 28.67 4.67 5.73
C ASP A 250 27.71 5.63 5.00
N ASN A 251 27.14 5.20 3.89
CA ASN A 251 26.27 6.03 3.07
C ASN A 251 25.32 5.18 2.19
N ILE A 252 24.31 5.82 1.60
CA ILE A 252 23.31 5.16 0.75
C ILE A 252 23.96 4.56 -0.51
N GLN A 253 25.01 5.17 -1.06
CA GLN A 253 25.69 4.63 -2.25
C GLN A 253 26.35 3.29 -1.95
N ALA A 254 26.94 3.13 -0.76
CA ALA A 254 27.48 1.84 -0.31
C ALA A 254 26.36 0.79 -0.17
N ALA A 255 25.17 1.17 0.33
CA ALA A 255 24.00 0.30 0.38
C ALA A 255 23.55 -0.15 -1.02
N VAL A 256 23.49 0.76 -2.00
CA VAL A 256 23.13 0.46 -3.39
C VAL A 256 24.15 -0.50 -4.03
N THR A 257 25.43 -0.28 -3.78
CA THR A 257 26.51 -1.16 -4.26
C THR A 257 26.38 -2.56 -3.66
N LEU A 258 26.18 -2.65 -2.35
CA LEU A 258 25.98 -3.92 -1.66
C LEU A 258 24.75 -4.68 -2.19
N LEU A 259 23.62 -3.99 -2.41
CA LEU A 259 22.42 -4.57 -3.00
C LEU A 259 22.71 -5.18 -4.38
N SER A 260 23.41 -4.46 -5.25
CA SER A 260 23.78 -4.96 -6.58
C SER A 260 24.61 -6.24 -6.48
N HIS A 261 25.57 -6.28 -5.56
CA HIS A 261 26.43 -7.44 -5.33
C HIS A 261 25.62 -8.65 -4.82
N ILE A 262 24.74 -8.43 -3.84
CA ILE A 262 23.89 -9.49 -3.26
C ILE A 262 22.90 -10.02 -4.31
N LYS A 263 22.24 -9.14 -5.08
CA LYS A 263 21.34 -9.55 -6.18
C LYS A 263 22.07 -10.45 -7.19
N ASN A 264 23.27 -10.08 -7.58
CA ASN A 264 24.02 -10.86 -8.57
C ASN A 264 24.49 -12.22 -8.04
N HIS A 265 24.75 -12.34 -6.74
CA HIS A 265 25.28 -13.57 -6.16
C HIS A 265 24.18 -14.53 -5.68
N PHE A 266 23.16 -14.01 -4.99
CA PHE A 266 22.12 -14.84 -4.39
C PHE A 266 20.84 -14.93 -5.25
N ALA A 267 20.73 -14.10 -6.28
CA ALA A 267 19.62 -14.11 -7.25
C ALA A 267 18.23 -14.13 -6.56
N GLU A 268 17.38 -15.10 -6.92
CA GLU A 268 16.03 -15.27 -6.40
C GLU A 268 15.95 -15.66 -4.91
N ARG A 269 17.08 -15.94 -4.24
CA ARG A 269 17.10 -16.14 -2.79
C ARG A 269 16.97 -14.84 -2.01
N LEU A 270 17.30 -13.69 -2.62
CA LEU A 270 17.11 -12.40 -1.98
C LEU A 270 15.63 -12.09 -1.84
N CYS A 271 15.13 -12.13 -0.62
CA CYS A 271 13.72 -11.88 -0.30
C CYS A 271 13.47 -10.43 0.08
N SER A 272 14.34 -9.85 0.92
CA SER A 272 14.20 -8.49 1.41
C SER A 272 15.55 -7.79 1.50
N PHE A 273 15.56 -6.47 1.23
CA PHE A 273 16.73 -5.61 1.41
C PHE A 273 16.24 -4.20 1.80
N GLU A 274 16.31 -3.93 3.11
CA GLU A 274 15.71 -2.75 3.74
C GLU A 274 16.78 -1.73 4.08
N LEU A 275 16.55 -0.45 3.73
CA LEU A 275 17.37 0.68 4.13
C LEU A 275 16.75 1.38 5.33
N ILE A 276 17.58 1.72 6.33
CA ILE A 276 17.14 2.37 7.57
C ILE A 276 18.17 3.44 7.96
N SER A 277 17.74 4.68 8.16
CA SER A 277 18.61 5.73 8.71
C SER A 277 18.88 5.50 10.20
N GLU A 278 20.03 5.96 10.70
CA GLU A 278 20.36 5.90 12.13
C GLU A 278 19.25 6.49 13.00
N PHE A 279 18.69 7.63 12.59
CA PHE A 279 17.60 8.26 13.33
C PHE A 279 16.34 7.38 13.39
N ALA A 280 15.96 6.75 12.27
CA ALA A 280 14.82 5.84 12.22
C ALA A 280 15.04 4.60 13.11
N LEU A 281 16.24 4.04 13.10
CA LEU A 281 16.62 2.91 13.98
C LEU A 281 16.55 3.32 15.45
N GLY A 282 17.10 4.48 15.82
CA GLY A 282 17.06 4.99 17.19
C GLY A 282 15.63 5.12 17.75
N LEU A 283 14.70 5.64 16.95
CA LEU A 283 13.30 5.71 17.33
C LEU A 283 12.69 4.32 17.55
N SER A 284 12.97 3.39 16.65
CA SER A 284 12.43 2.03 16.75
C SER A 284 13.04 1.24 17.90
N ALA A 285 14.31 1.36 18.13
CA ALA A 285 15.02 0.71 19.25
C ALA A 285 14.46 1.16 20.60
N GLN A 286 14.24 2.47 20.77
CA GLN A 286 13.61 3.03 21.97
C GLN A 286 12.18 2.53 22.16
N PHE A 287 11.37 2.55 21.10
CA PHE A 287 9.98 2.11 21.13
C PHE A 287 9.84 0.62 21.44
N SER A 288 10.65 -0.21 20.79
CA SER A 288 10.64 -1.67 20.92
C SER A 288 11.34 -2.18 22.15
N ARG A 289 12.17 -1.33 22.80
CA ARG A 289 13.10 -1.72 23.91
C ARG A 289 14.06 -2.83 23.48
N ILE A 290 14.49 -2.80 22.23
CA ILE A 290 15.49 -3.69 21.65
C ILE A 290 16.72 -2.85 21.37
N THR A 291 17.89 -3.33 21.79
CA THR A 291 19.16 -2.64 21.52
C THR A 291 19.46 -2.67 20.03
N ALA A 292 19.90 -1.53 19.46
CA ALA A 292 20.37 -1.50 18.08
C ALA A 292 21.54 -2.49 17.90
N PRO A 293 21.54 -3.32 16.84
CA PRO A 293 22.50 -4.40 16.70
C PRO A 293 23.93 -3.91 16.48
N LEU A 294 24.11 -2.72 15.91
CA LEU A 294 25.41 -2.08 15.67
C LEU A 294 25.23 -0.57 15.48
N ALA A 295 26.33 0.19 15.46
CA ALA A 295 26.34 1.62 15.18
C ALA A 295 26.79 1.87 13.73
N ALA A 296 26.04 2.66 12.98
CA ALA A 296 26.38 3.12 11.63
C ALA A 296 25.49 4.30 11.23
N PRO A 297 25.87 5.17 10.28
CA PRO A 297 25.00 6.21 9.74
C PRO A 297 23.78 5.64 9.00
N TRP A 298 23.96 4.49 8.34
CA TRP A 298 22.92 3.77 7.61
C TRP A 298 22.96 2.28 7.91
N HIS A 299 21.81 1.67 7.92
CA HIS A 299 21.62 0.27 8.24
C HIS A 299 20.87 -0.44 7.13
N ILE A 300 21.28 -1.68 6.89
CA ILE A 300 20.64 -2.60 5.95
C ILE A 300 20.18 -3.83 6.71
N LEU A 301 18.90 -4.18 6.56
CA LEU A 301 18.39 -5.50 6.92
C LEU A 301 18.24 -6.30 5.64
N VAL A 302 18.99 -7.38 5.50
CA VAL A 302 18.93 -8.29 4.36
C VAL A 302 18.42 -9.65 4.79
N GLU A 303 17.50 -10.21 4.01
CA GLU A 303 17.00 -11.56 4.23
C GLU A 303 17.09 -12.39 2.94
N LEU A 304 17.70 -13.55 3.07
CA LEU A 304 17.74 -14.61 2.08
C LEU A 304 16.79 -15.72 2.49
N THR A 305 16.08 -16.31 1.52
CA THR A 305 15.23 -17.48 1.76
C THR A 305 15.46 -18.53 0.68
N ASP A 306 15.40 -19.80 1.05
CA ASP A 306 15.43 -20.93 0.10
C ASP A 306 14.23 -21.85 0.33
N SER A 307 13.63 -22.35 -0.74
CA SER A 307 12.52 -23.30 -0.67
C SER A 307 12.98 -24.74 -0.42
N LEU A 308 14.28 -25.01 -0.52
CA LEU A 308 14.89 -26.27 -0.14
C LEU A 308 15.54 -26.16 1.24
N PRO A 309 15.56 -27.26 2.03
CA PRO A 309 16.27 -27.29 3.29
C PRO A 309 17.78 -27.06 3.07
N ARG A 310 18.34 -26.13 3.82
CA ARG A 310 19.78 -25.80 3.82
C ARG A 310 20.19 -25.32 5.20
N ASP A 311 21.27 -25.87 5.72
CA ASP A 311 21.85 -25.46 6.99
C ASP A 311 22.95 -24.39 6.81
N ASP A 312 23.48 -24.22 5.58
CA ASP A 312 24.62 -23.38 5.22
C ASP A 312 24.26 -21.97 4.74
N LEU A 313 22.97 -21.61 4.65
CA LEU A 313 22.57 -20.33 4.04
C LEU A 313 23.08 -19.11 4.83
N GLY A 314 23.13 -19.23 6.17
CA GLY A 314 23.68 -18.20 7.04
C GLY A 314 25.21 -18.03 6.85
N ASP A 315 25.94 -19.16 6.79
CA ASP A 315 27.39 -19.15 6.59
C ASP A 315 27.75 -18.55 5.22
N LEU A 316 27.01 -18.92 4.16
CA LEU A 316 27.21 -18.35 2.83
C LEU A 316 26.99 -16.84 2.81
N LEU A 317 25.97 -16.32 3.52
CA LEU A 317 25.73 -14.89 3.62
C LEU A 317 26.86 -14.21 4.41
N ALA A 318 27.33 -14.82 5.52
CA ALA A 318 28.43 -14.30 6.33
C ALA A 318 29.73 -14.21 5.53
N GLU A 319 30.15 -15.31 4.91
CA GLU A 319 31.37 -15.38 4.10
C GLU A 319 31.32 -14.35 2.96
N TYR A 320 30.16 -14.20 2.33
CA TYR A 320 29.97 -13.22 1.25
C TYR A 320 30.14 -11.79 1.75
N LEU A 321 29.52 -11.43 2.87
CA LEU A 321 29.63 -10.10 3.47
C LEU A 321 31.07 -9.78 3.87
N ILE A 322 31.75 -10.72 4.54
CA ILE A 322 33.16 -10.58 4.92
C ILE A 322 34.03 -10.39 3.66
N GLY A 323 33.83 -11.22 2.63
CA GLY A 323 34.58 -11.13 1.38
C GLY A 323 34.36 -9.82 0.61
N ARG A 324 33.34 -9.01 1.00
CA ARG A 324 33.07 -7.67 0.48
C ARG A 324 33.50 -6.54 1.41
N GLY A 325 34.18 -6.85 2.50
CA GLY A 325 34.64 -5.87 3.50
C GLY A 325 33.50 -5.31 4.36
N CYS A 326 32.36 -6.01 4.44
CA CYS A 326 31.24 -5.64 5.32
C CYS A 326 31.46 -6.25 6.71
N GLU A 327 32.53 -5.80 7.42
CA GLU A 327 32.85 -6.29 8.74
C GLU A 327 31.88 -5.83 9.84
N ASN A 328 31.22 -4.68 9.63
CA ASN A 328 30.19 -4.16 10.53
C ASN A 328 28.83 -4.82 10.22
N ALA A 329 28.70 -6.11 10.52
CA ALA A 329 27.53 -6.91 10.27
C ALA A 329 27.20 -7.87 11.41
N VAL A 330 25.92 -8.14 11.63
CA VAL A 330 25.41 -9.12 12.61
C VAL A 330 24.44 -10.07 11.88
N LEU A 331 24.68 -11.38 12.02
CA LEU A 331 23.76 -12.42 11.52
C LEU A 331 22.91 -12.96 12.67
N ALA A 332 21.62 -13.12 12.40
CA ALA A 332 20.73 -13.79 13.33
C ALA A 332 21.07 -15.30 13.41
N GLN A 333 21.37 -15.77 14.61
CA GLN A 333 21.71 -17.18 14.89
C GLN A 333 20.48 -17.97 15.39
N SER A 334 19.38 -17.31 15.62
CA SER A 334 18.15 -17.90 16.13
C SER A 334 16.91 -17.23 15.57
N GLN A 335 15.78 -17.94 15.62
CA GLN A 335 14.46 -17.38 15.26
C GLN A 335 14.10 -16.13 16.10
N ARG A 336 14.55 -16.09 17.35
CA ARG A 336 14.33 -14.95 18.24
C ARG A 336 15.12 -13.73 17.75
N GLU A 337 16.41 -13.90 17.49
CA GLU A 337 17.25 -12.79 16.98
C GLU A 337 16.73 -12.27 15.64
N ARG A 338 16.34 -13.18 14.73
CA ARG A 338 15.66 -12.80 13.49
C ARG A 338 14.43 -11.94 13.75
N ALA A 339 13.55 -12.39 14.66
CA ALA A 339 12.34 -11.66 15.02
C ALA A 339 12.65 -10.29 15.65
N ASP A 340 13.68 -10.17 16.47
CA ASP A 340 14.14 -8.92 17.06
C ASP A 340 14.63 -7.94 15.98
N LEU A 341 15.42 -8.39 15.00
CA LEU A 341 15.87 -7.57 13.87
C LEU A 341 14.69 -7.05 13.03
N TRP A 342 13.74 -7.93 12.70
CA TRP A 342 12.53 -7.52 11.97
C TRP A 342 11.65 -6.58 12.80
N THR A 343 11.53 -6.79 14.11
CA THR A 343 10.78 -5.90 15.02
C THR A 343 11.35 -4.48 14.98
N LEU A 344 12.68 -4.34 14.96
CA LEU A 344 13.35 -3.04 14.80
C LEU A 344 12.96 -2.36 13.48
N ARG A 345 12.84 -3.11 12.39
CA ARG A 345 12.45 -2.55 11.08
C ARG A 345 10.95 -2.19 11.02
N GLU A 346 10.09 -3.09 11.44
CA GLU A 346 8.64 -2.94 11.31
C GLU A 346 8.08 -1.86 12.24
N ASN A 347 8.61 -1.74 13.44
CA ASN A 347 8.15 -0.78 14.43
C ASN A 347 8.54 0.68 14.12
N ILE A 348 9.37 0.96 13.11
CA ILE A 348 9.70 2.35 12.72
C ILE A 348 8.42 3.16 12.49
N SER A 349 7.42 2.59 11.79
CA SER A 349 6.15 3.29 11.52
C SER A 349 5.35 3.62 12.78
N ALA A 350 5.37 2.76 13.79
CA ALA A 350 4.71 2.97 15.08
C ALA A 350 5.49 3.94 15.97
N ALA A 351 6.82 3.80 16.00
CA ALA A 351 7.73 4.60 16.81
C ALA A 351 7.65 6.09 16.47
N GLN A 352 7.44 6.43 15.22
CA GLN A 352 7.28 7.81 14.75
C GLN A 352 6.13 8.58 15.42
N ARG A 353 5.14 7.89 16.03
CA ARG A 353 4.04 8.54 16.75
C ARG A 353 4.53 9.38 17.93
N SER A 354 5.69 9.06 18.49
CA SER A 354 6.33 9.82 19.57
C SER A 354 6.73 11.24 19.13
N LEU A 355 6.97 11.45 17.85
CA LEU A 355 7.32 12.76 17.27
C LEU A 355 6.09 13.63 16.96
N GLY A 356 4.89 13.05 16.91
CA GLY A 356 3.64 13.75 16.61
C GLY A 356 3.14 13.53 15.18
N ALA A 357 2.37 14.51 14.66
CA ALA A 357 1.87 14.47 13.29
C ALA A 357 3.00 14.71 12.28
N ASN A 358 2.90 14.04 11.12
CA ASN A 358 3.94 14.07 10.09
C ASN A 358 3.36 14.18 8.67
N ILE A 359 4.19 14.67 7.76
CA ILE A 359 3.94 14.62 6.31
C ILE A 359 4.65 13.38 5.78
N LYS A 360 3.87 12.45 5.23
CA LYS A 360 4.37 11.15 4.77
C LYS A 360 4.55 11.12 3.26
N HIS A 361 5.71 10.66 2.86
CA HIS A 361 5.98 10.37 1.46
C HIS A 361 6.29 8.88 1.32
N ASP A 362 5.56 8.26 0.42
CA ASP A 362 5.69 6.89 -0.03
C ASP A 362 6.03 6.98 -1.51
N ILE A 363 7.31 6.84 -1.81
CA ILE A 363 7.91 7.18 -3.10
C ILE A 363 8.75 6.00 -3.60
N ALA A 364 8.90 5.89 -4.92
CA ALA A 364 9.85 4.95 -5.49
C ALA A 364 10.60 5.58 -6.67
N MET A 365 11.82 5.11 -6.90
CA MET A 365 12.68 5.57 -7.98
C MET A 365 13.68 4.48 -8.39
N PRO A 366 14.36 4.62 -9.55
CA PRO A 366 15.48 3.73 -9.87
C PRO A 366 16.49 3.70 -8.72
N ILE A 367 16.88 2.49 -8.31
CA ILE A 367 17.69 2.25 -7.10
C ILE A 367 18.98 3.08 -7.11
N GLU A 368 19.63 3.20 -8.27
CA GLU A 368 20.85 3.98 -8.45
C GLU A 368 20.66 5.49 -8.18
N ARG A 369 19.43 5.98 -8.18
CA ARG A 369 19.07 7.38 -7.97
C ARG A 369 18.77 7.74 -6.52
N VAL A 370 18.62 6.75 -5.65
CA VAL A 370 18.23 6.95 -4.25
C VAL A 370 19.20 7.86 -3.50
N ALA A 371 20.52 7.66 -3.66
CA ALA A 371 21.52 8.50 -3.00
C ALA A 371 21.46 9.96 -3.47
N ALA A 372 21.32 10.19 -4.79
CA ALA A 372 21.20 11.53 -5.36
C ALA A 372 19.91 12.24 -4.91
N PHE A 373 18.80 11.51 -4.92
CA PHE A 373 17.52 12.01 -4.41
C PHE A 373 17.64 12.47 -2.96
N THR A 374 18.14 11.60 -2.09
CA THR A 374 18.21 11.89 -0.64
C THR A 374 19.07 13.12 -0.40
N ALA A 375 20.28 13.20 -0.98
CA ALA A 375 21.17 14.34 -0.81
C ALA A 375 20.55 15.66 -1.26
N ALA A 376 19.87 15.68 -2.43
CA ALA A 376 19.25 16.89 -2.96
C ALA A 376 18.02 17.30 -2.15
N CYS A 377 17.16 16.34 -1.80
CA CYS A 377 15.93 16.61 -1.08
C CYS A 377 16.19 17.06 0.36
N ASP A 378 17.13 16.40 1.07
CA ASP A 378 17.53 16.78 2.42
C ASP A 378 18.12 18.21 2.43
N ALA A 379 19.04 18.53 1.51
CA ALA A 379 19.66 19.85 1.44
C ALA A 379 18.61 20.95 1.23
N GLU A 380 17.62 20.74 0.36
CA GLU A 380 16.59 21.71 0.08
C GLU A 380 15.61 21.87 1.26
N LEU A 381 15.13 20.75 1.82
CA LEU A 381 14.19 20.79 2.94
C LEU A 381 14.82 21.37 4.21
N LEU A 382 16.05 20.98 4.56
CA LEU A 382 16.74 21.47 5.76
C LEU A 382 17.17 22.94 5.61
N SER A 383 17.43 23.40 4.38
CA SER A 383 17.63 24.83 4.13
C SER A 383 16.34 25.65 4.37
N ALA A 384 15.18 25.10 3.97
CA ALA A 384 13.88 25.76 4.14
C ALA A 384 13.32 25.63 5.57
N TYR A 385 13.60 24.50 6.22
CA TYR A 385 13.10 24.13 7.54
C TYR A 385 14.24 23.52 8.39
N PRO A 386 15.13 24.34 8.99
CA PRO A 386 16.33 23.87 9.68
C PRO A 386 16.08 22.94 10.87
N GLU A 387 14.89 23.01 11.48
CA GLU A 387 14.50 22.15 12.63
C GLU A 387 13.71 20.88 12.18
N MET A 388 13.59 20.65 10.87
CA MET A 388 12.90 19.47 10.35
C MET A 388 13.68 18.21 10.69
N GLN A 389 12.97 17.18 11.14
CA GLN A 389 13.50 15.83 11.30
C GLN A 389 13.01 14.96 10.16
N ILE A 390 13.90 14.21 9.54
CA ILE A 390 13.61 13.30 8.43
C ILE A 390 13.78 11.86 8.92
N VAL A 391 12.70 11.08 8.83
CA VAL A 391 12.72 9.64 9.12
C VAL A 391 12.67 8.89 7.79
N LEU A 392 13.86 8.44 7.34
CA LEU A 392 14.00 7.71 6.09
C LEU A 392 14.25 6.23 6.37
N PHE A 393 13.43 5.39 5.75
CA PHE A 393 13.56 3.95 5.72
C PHE A 393 12.76 3.40 4.54
N GLY A 394 13.00 2.14 4.15
CA GLY A 394 12.20 1.55 3.07
C GLY A 394 12.84 0.36 2.39
N HIS A 395 12.15 -0.11 1.37
CA HIS A 395 12.49 -1.29 0.57
C HIS A 395 13.49 -0.90 -0.52
N LEU A 396 14.78 -0.69 -0.15
CA LEU A 396 15.81 -0.32 -1.12
C LEU A 396 15.90 -1.34 -2.26
N GLY A 397 15.58 -2.60 -1.96
CA GLY A 397 15.62 -3.69 -2.90
C GLY A 397 14.81 -3.46 -4.17
N ASP A 398 13.69 -2.74 -4.11
CA ASP A 398 12.82 -2.36 -5.22
C ASP A 398 12.78 -0.84 -5.48
N GLY A 399 13.56 -0.05 -4.72
CA GLY A 399 13.64 1.41 -4.86
C GLY A 399 12.53 2.18 -4.17
N SER A 400 11.71 1.54 -3.34
CA SER A 400 10.64 2.16 -2.57
C SER A 400 11.15 2.70 -1.24
N LEU A 401 10.77 3.93 -0.90
CA LEU A 401 11.18 4.62 0.29
C LEU A 401 10.00 5.28 1.02
N HIS A 402 10.02 5.18 2.34
CA HIS A 402 9.24 6.01 3.25
C HIS A 402 10.09 7.20 3.68
N TYR A 403 9.83 8.35 3.11
CA TYR A 403 10.50 9.61 3.40
C TYR A 403 9.56 10.50 4.20
N ASN A 404 9.59 10.39 5.52
CA ASN A 404 8.65 11.07 6.40
C ASN A 404 9.29 12.28 7.07
N THR A 405 8.62 13.43 7.01
CA THR A 405 9.13 14.70 7.53
C THR A 405 8.32 15.15 8.74
N PHE A 406 9.03 15.65 9.75
CA PHE A 406 8.48 16.18 10.99
C PHE A 406 8.96 17.63 11.18
N LEU A 407 8.04 18.55 11.22
CA LEU A 407 8.28 19.92 11.67
C LEU A 407 8.13 19.98 13.21
N PRO A 408 8.62 21.01 13.89
CA PRO A 408 8.47 21.18 15.34
C PRO A 408 7.03 21.51 15.76
N ILE A 409 6.05 20.91 15.05
CA ILE A 409 4.60 21.06 15.23
C ILE A 409 4.02 19.66 15.41
N ARG A 410 3.62 19.31 16.64
CA ARG A 410 3.12 17.95 16.95
C ARG A 410 1.66 17.73 16.59
N SER A 411 0.88 18.80 16.38
CA SER A 411 -0.54 18.75 16.06
C SER A 411 -0.80 18.61 14.56
N ASN A 412 -2.06 18.42 14.19
CA ASN A 412 -2.50 18.40 12.79
C ASN A 412 -2.28 19.72 12.04
N GLU A 413 -1.90 20.80 12.73
CA GLU A 413 -1.50 22.07 12.11
C GLU A 413 -0.28 21.91 11.19
N VAL A 414 0.53 20.85 11.37
CA VAL A 414 1.63 20.51 10.45
C VAL A 414 1.17 20.39 9.00
N TYR A 415 -0.08 19.98 8.76
CA TYR A 415 -0.60 19.78 7.41
C TYR A 415 -0.82 21.08 6.61
N GLN A 416 -0.76 22.28 7.25
CA GLN A 416 -0.72 23.55 6.51
C GLN A 416 0.57 23.69 5.65
N PHE A 417 1.62 22.95 5.98
CA PHE A 417 2.89 22.92 5.24
C PHE A 417 2.96 21.77 4.22
N GLU A 418 1.96 20.89 4.20
CA GLU A 418 2.03 19.65 3.42
C GLU A 418 2.25 19.89 1.92
N ASP A 419 1.53 20.84 1.31
CA ASP A 419 1.69 21.13 -0.11
C ASP A 419 3.08 21.70 -0.44
N ALA A 420 3.63 22.56 0.42
CA ALA A 420 4.96 23.11 0.23
C ALA A 420 6.06 22.04 0.35
N VAL A 421 5.96 21.16 1.35
CA VAL A 421 6.89 20.05 1.56
C VAL A 421 6.74 19.02 0.43
N ASN A 422 5.51 18.66 0.05
CA ASN A 422 5.23 17.76 -1.06
C ASN A 422 5.82 18.30 -2.38
N ALA A 423 5.73 19.60 -2.63
CA ALA A 423 6.28 20.22 -3.83
C ALA A 423 7.81 20.02 -3.94
N VAL A 424 8.53 20.11 -2.82
CA VAL A 424 9.98 19.83 -2.79
C VAL A 424 10.25 18.36 -3.02
N VAL A 425 9.62 17.48 -2.23
CA VAL A 425 9.87 16.04 -2.29
C VAL A 425 9.50 15.48 -3.67
N TYR A 426 8.30 15.79 -4.17
CA TYR A 426 7.82 15.24 -5.44
C TYR A 426 8.60 15.74 -6.65
N ARG A 427 9.01 17.03 -6.65
CA ARG A 427 9.89 17.55 -7.69
C ARG A 427 11.23 16.79 -7.72
N ASN A 428 11.85 16.57 -6.55
CA ASN A 428 13.10 15.83 -6.46
C ASN A 428 12.92 14.36 -6.89
N VAL A 429 11.82 13.71 -6.51
CA VAL A 429 11.48 12.34 -6.95
C VAL A 429 11.34 12.27 -8.48
N LEU A 430 10.56 13.18 -9.06
CA LEU A 430 10.32 13.21 -10.51
C LEU A 430 11.60 13.53 -11.31
N ALA A 431 12.47 14.39 -10.78
CA ALA A 431 13.78 14.66 -11.37
C ALA A 431 14.68 13.42 -11.44
N GLN A 432 14.46 12.43 -10.56
CA GLN A 432 15.14 11.15 -10.58
C GLN A 432 14.39 10.05 -11.35
N GLY A 433 13.32 10.39 -12.07
CA GLY A 433 12.48 9.42 -12.81
C GLY A 433 11.62 8.53 -11.92
N GLY A 434 11.30 9.01 -10.71
CA GLY A 434 10.53 8.27 -9.71
C GLY A 434 9.02 8.51 -9.78
N THR A 435 8.32 7.98 -8.78
CA THR A 435 6.86 8.10 -8.57
C THR A 435 6.54 8.55 -7.14
N ILE A 436 5.40 9.22 -6.99
CA ILE A 436 4.93 9.78 -5.71
C ILE A 436 4.06 8.81 -4.90
N ALA A 437 3.81 7.61 -5.42
CA ALA A 437 3.03 6.57 -4.74
C ALA A 437 3.62 5.20 -5.12
N ALA A 438 4.40 4.62 -4.21
CA ALA A 438 4.96 3.28 -4.36
C ALA A 438 3.93 2.21 -4.00
N GLU A 439 3.28 2.34 -2.83
CA GLU A 439 2.34 1.37 -2.26
C GLU A 439 0.98 1.96 -1.89
N HIS A 440 0.94 3.20 -1.35
CA HIS A 440 -0.24 3.76 -0.72
C HIS A 440 -1.36 4.15 -1.69
N GLY A 441 -1.05 4.29 -2.98
CA GLY A 441 -1.98 4.80 -3.99
C GLY A 441 -2.10 6.33 -3.96
N ILE A 442 -3.07 6.83 -4.72
CA ILE A 442 -3.36 8.26 -4.93
C ILE A 442 -4.49 8.74 -4.01
N GLY A 443 -5.57 7.99 -3.94
CA GLY A 443 -6.75 8.30 -3.14
C GLY A 443 -7.32 9.69 -3.36
N SER A 444 -7.70 10.34 -2.26
CA SER A 444 -8.09 11.77 -2.23
C SER A 444 -6.88 12.68 -2.07
N LEU A 445 -5.84 12.21 -1.37
CA LEU A 445 -4.72 13.03 -0.90
C LEU A 445 -3.84 13.50 -2.05
N LYS A 446 -3.50 12.62 -2.98
CA LYS A 446 -2.49 12.89 -4.02
C LYS A 446 -3.08 13.16 -5.41
N LYS A 447 -4.42 13.15 -5.58
CA LYS A 447 -5.05 13.27 -6.90
C LYS A 447 -4.70 14.56 -7.66
N HIS A 448 -4.47 15.66 -6.94
CA HIS A 448 -4.09 16.94 -7.55
C HIS A 448 -2.63 16.95 -8.04
N TRP A 449 -1.79 16.02 -7.54
CA TRP A 449 -0.42 15.82 -7.99
C TRP A 449 -0.33 14.91 -9.22
N LEU A 450 -1.35 14.12 -9.53
CA LEU A 450 -1.33 13.16 -10.63
C LEU A 450 -1.00 13.79 -12.00
N PRO A 451 -1.50 15.01 -12.35
CA PRO A 451 -1.14 15.70 -13.59
C PRO A 451 0.34 16.10 -13.69
N HIS A 452 1.06 16.14 -12.58
CA HIS A 452 2.51 16.42 -12.57
C HIS A 452 3.35 15.15 -12.76
N VAL A 453 2.75 13.98 -12.60
CA VAL A 453 3.43 12.66 -12.67
C VAL A 453 3.14 11.94 -13.98
N ARG A 454 1.93 12.11 -14.52
CA ARG A 454 1.45 11.43 -15.72
C ARG A 454 1.32 12.38 -16.89
N SER A 455 1.63 11.91 -18.08
CA SER A 455 1.43 12.67 -19.30
C SER A 455 -0.04 12.98 -19.56
N ALA A 456 -0.31 14.01 -20.37
CA ALA A 456 -1.67 14.37 -20.76
C ALA A 456 -2.39 13.19 -21.47
N ASP A 457 -1.67 12.43 -22.29
CA ASP A 457 -2.20 11.27 -23.01
C ASP A 457 -2.54 10.11 -22.08
N GLU A 458 -1.69 9.81 -21.10
CA GLU A 458 -1.98 8.80 -20.07
C GLU A 458 -3.23 9.20 -19.25
N LEU A 459 -3.34 10.46 -18.86
CA LEU A 459 -4.51 10.96 -18.13
C LEU A 459 -5.78 10.91 -18.99
N ALA A 460 -5.67 11.21 -20.28
CA ALA A 460 -6.80 11.09 -21.20
C ALA A 460 -7.25 9.63 -21.33
N LEU A 461 -6.31 8.69 -21.44
CA LEU A 461 -6.61 7.25 -21.47
C LEU A 461 -7.25 6.78 -20.15
N MET A 462 -6.72 7.17 -18.99
CA MET A 462 -7.31 6.83 -17.69
C MET A 462 -8.75 7.36 -17.57
N ARG A 463 -9.02 8.59 -18.02
CA ARG A 463 -10.36 9.17 -18.02
C ARG A 463 -11.30 8.43 -19.00
N ALA A 464 -10.80 8.03 -20.17
CA ALA A 464 -11.59 7.27 -21.15
C ALA A 464 -11.99 5.90 -20.58
N ILE A 465 -11.07 5.16 -19.95
CA ILE A 465 -11.36 3.88 -19.28
C ILE A 465 -12.40 4.09 -18.18
N LYS A 466 -12.22 5.10 -17.32
CA LYS A 466 -13.18 5.43 -16.26
C LYS A 466 -14.56 5.75 -16.83
N ALA A 467 -14.65 6.59 -17.85
CA ALA A 467 -15.92 7.00 -18.46
C ALA A 467 -16.63 5.83 -19.17
N GLN A 468 -15.88 4.88 -19.74
CA GLN A 468 -16.44 3.70 -20.38
C GLN A 468 -17.02 2.71 -19.37
N LEU A 469 -16.35 2.50 -18.23
CA LEU A 469 -16.79 1.54 -17.21
C LEU A 469 -17.82 2.15 -16.24
N ASP A 470 -17.63 3.41 -15.87
CA ASP A 470 -18.45 4.14 -14.91
C ASP A 470 -18.92 5.48 -15.49
N PRO A 471 -19.80 5.48 -16.50
CA PRO A 471 -20.25 6.69 -17.20
C PRO A 471 -21.00 7.67 -16.29
N LEU A 472 -21.53 7.20 -15.17
CA LEU A 472 -22.20 8.05 -14.17
C LEU A 472 -21.23 8.62 -13.12
N GLY A 473 -19.98 8.15 -13.07
CA GLY A 473 -18.96 8.60 -12.14
C GLY A 473 -19.27 8.27 -10.67
N LEU A 474 -19.96 7.18 -10.39
CA LEU A 474 -20.47 6.83 -9.05
C LEU A 474 -19.48 6.00 -8.23
N MET A 475 -18.60 5.23 -8.89
CA MET A 475 -17.64 4.34 -8.23
C MET A 475 -16.48 5.14 -7.66
N ASN A 476 -16.36 5.12 -6.33
CA ASN A 476 -15.36 5.80 -5.53
C ASN A 476 -15.10 7.25 -6.00
N ALA A 477 -16.19 8.00 -6.14
CA ALA A 477 -16.21 9.32 -6.74
C ALA A 477 -15.20 10.28 -6.06
N GLY A 478 -14.48 11.05 -6.87
CA GLY A 478 -13.52 12.05 -6.41
C GLY A 478 -12.19 11.47 -5.87
N LYS A 479 -11.90 10.19 -6.16
CA LYS A 479 -10.63 9.53 -5.87
C LYS A 479 -9.84 9.33 -7.17
N VAL A 480 -8.51 9.24 -7.05
CA VAL A 480 -7.54 9.00 -8.11
C VAL A 480 -7.56 10.08 -9.20
N LEU A 481 -8.62 10.16 -9.99
CA LEU A 481 -8.79 11.17 -11.04
C LEU A 481 -9.54 12.38 -10.51
N ALA A 482 -9.04 13.57 -10.85
CA ALA A 482 -9.66 14.86 -10.54
C ALA A 482 -10.76 15.22 -11.55
#